data_71739801fa2d11be725b13fcd78867a8
#
_entry.id   71739801fa2d11be725b13fcd78867a8
#
_cell.length_a   1.000
_cell.length_b   1.000
_cell.length_c   1.000
_cell.angle_alpha   90.00
_cell.angle_beta   90.00
_cell.angle_gamma   90.00
#
_symmetry.space_group_name_H-M   'P 1'
#
loop_
_entity.id
_entity.type
_entity.pdbx_description
1 polymer ?
#
loop_
_entity_poly.entity_id
_entity_poly.type
_entity_poly.pdbx_seq_one_letter_code
_entity_poly.pdbx_strand_id
1 'polypeptide(L)'
;HRYGRRQRQMCIRDSAIIKGVSEETTTGVHRLYELVKQGQLPFPAINVNDSVTKSKFDNKYGCKESLVDGIRRATDTMMAGKVAVVCGYGDVGKGSAASLAGAGARVKVTEVDPICALQAAMDGFEVVVLEDVVNSADVFITTTGNKDVIRIEHMRKMKDMAIVGNIGHFDNCLLYTSDAADDRIC
;
A
#
# COMPACT_ATOMS: atom_id res chain seq x y z
N HIS A 1 -17.21 8.35 18.34
CA HIS A 1 -17.22 9.83 18.30
C HIS A 1 -16.42 10.52 19.43
N ARG A 2 -16.21 9.93 20.60
CA ARG A 2 -15.41 10.55 21.68
C ARG A 2 -13.90 10.32 21.56
N TYR A 3 -13.44 9.23 20.96
CA TYR A 3 -12.02 8.92 20.79
C TYR A 3 -11.33 9.83 19.77
N GLY A 4 -11.92 10.06 18.60
CA GLY A 4 -11.33 10.91 17.55
C GLY A 4 -11.21 12.40 17.93
N ARG A 5 -12.11 12.92 18.79
CA ARG A 5 -12.00 14.30 19.32
C ARG A 5 -10.88 14.46 20.34
N ARG A 6 -10.64 13.44 21.19
CA ARG A 6 -9.54 13.46 22.18
C ARG A 6 -8.17 13.40 21.50
N GLN A 7 -8.02 12.59 20.45
CA GLN A 7 -6.77 12.55 19.68
C GLN A 7 -6.49 13.87 18.97
N ARG A 8 -7.48 14.50 18.33
CA ARG A 8 -7.29 15.82 17.73
C ARG A 8 -6.97 16.92 18.74
N GLN A 9 -7.58 16.88 19.93
CA GLN A 9 -7.28 17.85 20.99
C GLN A 9 -5.90 17.61 21.62
N MET A 10 -5.45 16.36 21.73
CA MET A 10 -4.08 16.06 22.13
C MET A 10 -3.07 16.64 21.14
N CYS A 11 -3.22 16.35 19.84
CA CYS A 11 -2.30 16.87 18.81
C CYS A 11 -2.21 18.40 18.79
N ILE A 12 -3.32 19.12 19.00
CA ILE A 12 -3.33 20.58 19.03
C ILE A 12 -2.66 21.14 20.30
N ARG A 13 -2.86 20.51 21.45
CA ARG A 13 -2.24 20.94 22.73
C ARG A 13 -0.75 20.61 22.78
N ASP A 14 -0.35 19.49 22.19
CA ASP A 14 1.03 18.99 22.25
C ASP A 14 1.91 19.66 21.21
N SER A 15 1.35 20.31 20.17
CA SER A 15 2.12 20.99 19.13
C SER A 15 3.08 22.06 19.66
N ALA A 16 2.74 22.71 20.77
CA ALA A 16 3.60 23.68 21.44
C ALA A 16 4.79 23.04 22.20
N ILE A 17 4.71 21.74 22.50
CA ILE A 17 5.72 20.99 23.25
C ILE A 17 6.60 20.17 22.32
N ILE A 18 6.10 19.81 21.12
CA ILE A 18 6.82 19.03 20.13
C ILE A 18 7.97 19.84 19.55
N LYS A 19 9.19 19.37 19.75
CA LYS A 19 10.41 20.02 19.23
C LYS A 19 10.76 19.58 17.80
N GLY A 20 10.22 18.48 17.33
CA GLY A 20 10.42 17.93 15.99
C GLY A 20 9.86 16.52 15.88
N VAL A 21 9.78 16.02 14.65
CA VAL A 21 9.34 14.66 14.34
C VAL A 21 10.29 13.99 13.36
N SER A 22 10.34 12.66 13.37
CA SER A 22 10.89 11.84 12.30
C SER A 22 9.77 11.05 11.66
N GLU A 23 9.74 10.99 10.33
CA GLU A 23 8.72 10.27 9.57
C GLU A 23 9.37 9.19 8.71
N GLU A 24 8.90 7.97 8.83
CA GLU A 24 9.48 6.82 8.15
C GLU A 24 8.59 6.22 7.04
N THR A 25 7.44 6.80 6.77
CA THR A 25 6.48 6.30 5.78
C THR A 25 6.29 7.30 4.63
N THR A 26 6.30 6.80 3.39
CA THR A 26 6.17 7.61 2.17
C THR A 26 4.94 8.54 2.20
N THR A 27 3.79 8.03 2.64
CA THR A 27 2.54 8.82 2.73
C THR A 27 2.66 9.94 3.75
N GLY A 28 3.26 9.68 4.92
CA GLY A 28 3.50 10.69 5.94
C GLY A 28 4.48 11.75 5.47
N VAL A 29 5.56 11.36 4.81
CA VAL A 29 6.55 12.28 4.21
C VAL A 29 5.89 13.21 3.19
N HIS A 30 5.06 12.70 2.29
CA HIS A 30 4.33 13.52 1.32
C HIS A 30 3.44 14.54 2.02
N ARG A 31 2.76 14.14 3.10
CA ARG A 31 1.91 15.04 3.88
C ARG A 31 2.71 16.15 4.59
N LEU A 32 3.89 15.81 5.10
CA LEU A 32 4.79 16.82 5.67
C LEU A 32 5.27 17.80 4.60
N TYR A 33 5.62 17.34 3.40
CA TYR A 33 5.98 18.23 2.28
C TYR A 33 4.83 19.15 1.86
N GLU A 34 3.59 18.68 1.89
CA GLU A 34 2.42 19.53 1.64
C GLU A 34 2.29 20.63 2.69
N LEU A 35 2.46 20.29 3.98
CA LEU A 35 2.45 21.27 5.07
C LEU A 35 3.58 22.28 4.94
N VAL A 36 4.77 21.87 4.53
CA VAL A 36 5.89 22.79 4.23
C VAL A 36 5.51 23.77 3.13
N LYS A 37 4.97 23.28 2.00
CA LYS A 37 4.55 24.12 0.87
C LYS A 37 3.49 25.14 1.27
N GLN A 38 2.63 24.78 2.22
CA GLN A 38 1.56 25.66 2.75
C GLN A 38 2.06 26.59 3.87
N GLY A 39 3.32 26.48 4.31
CA GLY A 39 3.83 27.22 5.46
C GLY A 39 3.16 26.85 6.80
N GLN A 40 2.58 25.66 6.88
CA GLN A 40 1.78 25.21 8.03
C GLN A 40 2.50 24.16 8.89
N LEU A 41 3.74 23.80 8.59
CA LEU A 41 4.52 22.86 9.41
C LEU A 41 4.97 23.56 10.69
N PRO A 42 4.47 23.17 11.89
CA PRO A 42 4.70 23.91 13.13
C PRO A 42 6.05 23.59 13.81
N PHE A 43 6.77 22.57 13.35
CA PHE A 43 8.03 22.08 13.93
C PHE A 43 8.92 21.46 12.86
N PRO A 44 10.24 21.30 13.10
CA PRO A 44 11.14 20.59 12.21
C PRO A 44 10.71 19.12 12.00
N ALA A 45 10.76 18.64 10.76
CA ALA A 45 10.47 17.26 10.42
C ALA A 45 11.63 16.64 9.64
N ILE A 46 12.04 15.44 10.03
CA ILE A 46 13.14 14.68 9.42
C ILE A 46 12.54 13.53 8.61
N ASN A 47 12.80 13.53 7.31
CA ASN A 47 12.43 12.42 6.44
C ASN A 47 13.44 11.27 6.60
N VAL A 48 13.06 10.26 7.35
CA VAL A 48 13.84 9.03 7.54
C VAL A 48 13.50 7.98 6.46
N ASN A 49 12.28 8.06 5.91
CA ASN A 49 11.81 7.09 4.90
C ASN A 49 12.75 7.01 3.69
N ASP A 50 13.27 8.15 3.23
CA ASP A 50 14.09 8.20 2.02
C ASP A 50 15.57 7.91 2.29
N SER A 51 15.96 7.63 3.53
CA SER A 51 17.28 7.11 3.80
C SER A 51 17.45 5.74 3.12
N VAL A 52 18.61 5.49 2.52
CA VAL A 52 18.90 4.23 1.81
C VAL A 52 18.72 3.02 2.72
N THR A 53 19.15 3.14 3.98
CA THR A 53 19.06 2.06 4.97
C THR A 53 17.64 1.80 5.47
N LYS A 54 16.67 2.67 5.16
CA LYS A 54 15.25 2.46 5.46
C LYS A 54 14.47 2.01 4.22
N SER A 55 14.38 2.84 3.18
CA SER A 55 13.50 2.58 2.03
C SER A 55 13.90 1.35 1.23
N LYS A 56 15.20 1.10 1.05
CA LYS A 56 15.70 -0.03 0.29
C LYS A 56 15.72 -1.35 1.06
N PHE A 57 15.51 -1.30 2.37
CA PHE A 57 15.48 -2.47 3.24
C PHE A 57 14.09 -2.74 3.78
N ASP A 58 13.53 -1.88 4.63
CA ASP A 58 12.24 -2.14 5.27
C ASP A 58 11.09 -2.21 4.26
N ASN A 59 10.99 -1.23 3.36
CA ASN A 59 9.91 -1.20 2.37
C ASN A 59 9.94 -2.41 1.42
N LYS A 60 11.12 -2.97 1.14
CA LYS A 60 11.28 -4.14 0.28
C LYS A 60 11.25 -5.43 1.06
N TYR A 61 12.16 -5.61 2.00
CA TYR A 61 12.34 -6.88 2.70
C TYR A 61 11.35 -7.08 3.83
N GLY A 62 10.97 -6.02 4.55
CA GLY A 62 9.93 -6.09 5.56
C GLY A 62 8.58 -6.46 4.96
N CYS A 63 8.20 -5.83 3.84
CA CYS A 63 6.98 -6.19 3.12
C CYS A 63 7.06 -7.59 2.48
N LYS A 64 8.25 -8.02 2.05
CA LYS A 64 8.47 -9.39 1.57
C LYS A 64 8.14 -10.44 2.64
N GLU A 65 8.53 -10.18 3.89
CA GLU A 65 8.22 -11.09 5.01
C GLU A 65 6.75 -11.01 5.42
N SER A 66 6.23 -9.80 5.61
CA SER A 66 4.93 -9.60 6.25
C SER A 66 3.73 -9.90 5.36
N LEU A 67 3.82 -9.72 4.03
CA LEU A 67 2.67 -9.86 3.15
C LEU A 67 2.07 -11.27 3.16
N VAL A 68 2.86 -12.27 2.81
CA VAL A 68 2.37 -13.65 2.71
C VAL A 68 2.01 -14.21 4.08
N ASP A 69 2.75 -13.83 5.13
CA ASP A 69 2.41 -14.18 6.51
C ASP A 69 1.04 -13.60 6.89
N GLY A 70 0.81 -12.32 6.60
CA GLY A 70 -0.48 -11.65 6.87
C GLY A 70 -1.65 -12.31 6.13
N ILE A 71 -1.49 -12.60 4.84
CA ILE A 71 -2.54 -13.28 4.05
C ILE A 71 -2.86 -14.64 4.64
N ARG A 72 -1.84 -15.45 4.95
CA ARG A 72 -2.03 -16.80 5.52
C ARG A 72 -2.73 -16.75 6.87
N ARG A 73 -2.34 -15.84 7.76
CA ARG A 73 -2.99 -15.68 9.07
C ARG A 73 -4.45 -15.23 8.95
N ALA A 74 -4.75 -14.37 7.98
CA ALA A 74 -6.09 -13.84 7.81
C ALA A 74 -7.05 -14.80 7.11
N THR A 75 -6.54 -15.66 6.20
CA THR A 75 -7.40 -16.41 5.28
C THR A 75 -7.15 -17.91 5.28
N ASP A 76 -6.05 -18.37 5.89
CA ASP A 76 -5.59 -19.77 5.86
C ASP A 76 -5.46 -20.34 4.43
N THR A 77 -5.18 -19.45 3.45
CA THR A 77 -5.16 -19.80 2.02
C THR A 77 -3.75 -20.14 1.57
N MET A 78 -3.63 -21.23 0.82
CA MET A 78 -2.40 -21.60 0.13
C MET A 78 -2.16 -20.70 -1.07
N MET A 79 -0.95 -20.13 -1.19
CA MET A 79 -0.57 -19.24 -2.28
C MET A 79 -0.14 -20.00 -3.55
N ALA A 80 0.39 -21.21 -3.41
CA ALA A 80 0.89 -21.98 -4.54
C ALA A 80 -0.21 -22.22 -5.60
N GLY A 81 0.12 -21.92 -6.86
CA GLY A 81 -0.79 -22.04 -8.00
C GLY A 81 -1.80 -20.92 -8.17
N LYS A 82 -1.99 -20.06 -7.18
CA LYS A 82 -2.87 -18.88 -7.29
C LYS A 82 -2.33 -17.87 -8.29
N VAL A 83 -3.22 -17.14 -8.96
CA VAL A 83 -2.88 -15.95 -9.74
C VAL A 83 -2.97 -14.75 -8.81
N ALA A 84 -1.85 -14.09 -8.58
CA ALA A 84 -1.78 -12.92 -7.72
C ALA A 84 -1.43 -11.67 -8.54
N VAL A 85 -2.20 -10.60 -8.37
CA VAL A 85 -1.97 -9.29 -8.99
C VAL A 85 -1.41 -8.34 -7.94
N VAL A 86 -0.23 -7.81 -8.19
CA VAL A 86 0.41 -6.78 -7.37
C VAL A 86 0.24 -5.44 -8.08
N CYS A 87 -0.49 -4.53 -7.46
CA CYS A 87 -0.73 -3.19 -7.99
C CYS A 87 0.34 -2.23 -7.48
N GLY A 88 1.32 -1.92 -8.32
CA GLY A 88 2.50 -1.12 -8.03
C GLY A 88 3.78 -1.95 -7.99
N TYR A 89 4.90 -1.38 -8.49
CA TYR A 89 6.21 -2.04 -8.50
C TYR A 89 7.34 -1.14 -7.98
N GLY A 90 7.01 -0.30 -6.99
CA GLY A 90 7.98 0.38 -6.13
C GLY A 90 8.67 -0.59 -5.18
N ASP A 91 9.36 -0.11 -4.15
CA ASP A 91 10.09 -0.98 -3.21
C ASP A 91 9.16 -1.99 -2.51
N VAL A 92 7.97 -1.55 -2.08
CA VAL A 92 6.94 -2.42 -1.48
C VAL A 92 6.44 -3.45 -2.50
N GLY A 93 6.14 -3.04 -3.72
CA GLY A 93 5.67 -3.91 -4.79
C GLY A 93 6.69 -4.99 -5.17
N LYS A 94 7.96 -4.63 -5.26
CA LYS A 94 9.07 -5.57 -5.52
C LYS A 94 9.17 -6.64 -4.45
N GLY A 95 9.12 -6.24 -3.18
CA GLY A 95 9.12 -7.18 -2.07
C GLY A 95 7.90 -8.09 -2.08
N SER A 96 6.72 -7.52 -2.30
CA SER A 96 5.45 -8.24 -2.35
C SER A 96 5.39 -9.26 -3.49
N ALA A 97 5.78 -8.86 -4.70
CA ALA A 97 5.83 -9.75 -5.86
C ALA A 97 6.79 -10.92 -5.65
N ALA A 98 8.00 -10.62 -5.14
CA ALA A 98 8.99 -11.66 -4.83
C ALA A 98 8.49 -12.64 -3.75
N SER A 99 7.79 -12.16 -2.72
CA SER A 99 7.22 -12.99 -1.66
C SER A 99 6.14 -13.94 -2.19
N LEU A 100 5.20 -13.42 -2.97
CA LEU A 100 4.12 -14.21 -3.58
C LEU A 100 4.69 -15.25 -4.56
N ALA A 101 5.65 -14.86 -5.41
CA ALA A 101 6.31 -15.78 -6.33
C ALA A 101 7.08 -16.86 -5.55
N GLY A 102 7.83 -16.51 -4.50
CA GLY A 102 8.50 -17.44 -3.62
C GLY A 102 7.56 -18.41 -2.90
N ALA A 103 6.32 -18.02 -2.66
CA ALA A 103 5.27 -18.88 -2.13
C ALA A 103 4.57 -19.73 -3.20
N GLY A 104 5.00 -19.68 -4.47
CA GLY A 104 4.49 -20.48 -5.58
C GLY A 104 3.30 -19.88 -6.30
N ALA A 105 2.96 -18.60 -6.07
CA ALA A 105 1.93 -17.91 -6.83
C ALA A 105 2.43 -17.51 -8.23
N ARG A 106 1.53 -17.43 -9.19
CA ARG A 106 1.76 -16.84 -10.51
C ARG A 106 1.48 -15.35 -10.43
N VAL A 107 2.55 -14.55 -10.34
CA VAL A 107 2.43 -13.12 -10.08
C VAL A 107 2.33 -12.34 -11.38
N LYS A 108 1.37 -11.42 -11.42
CA LYS A 108 1.21 -10.37 -12.42
C LYS A 108 1.34 -9.01 -11.72
N VAL A 109 1.84 -8.03 -12.45
CA VAL A 109 2.08 -6.68 -11.92
C VAL A 109 1.30 -5.66 -12.74
N THR A 110 0.64 -4.72 -12.07
CA THR A 110 0.11 -3.52 -12.73
C THR A 110 0.93 -2.31 -12.29
N GLU A 111 1.38 -1.48 -13.22
CA GLU A 111 2.22 -0.34 -12.92
C GLU A 111 1.99 0.79 -13.96
N VAL A 112 1.94 2.03 -13.48
CA VAL A 112 1.76 3.21 -14.34
C VAL A 112 3.09 3.88 -14.69
N ASP A 113 4.12 3.72 -13.86
CA ASP A 113 5.46 4.20 -14.15
C ASP A 113 6.16 3.24 -15.12
N PRO A 114 6.56 3.72 -16.33
CA PRO A 114 7.15 2.84 -17.33
C PRO A 114 8.50 2.25 -16.91
N ILE A 115 9.25 2.93 -16.04
CA ILE A 115 10.54 2.42 -15.55
C ILE A 115 10.29 1.27 -14.57
N CYS A 116 9.36 1.44 -13.63
CA CYS A 116 8.98 0.37 -12.70
C CYS A 116 8.33 -0.81 -13.43
N ALA A 117 7.51 -0.56 -14.45
CA ALA A 117 6.92 -1.59 -15.30
C ALA A 117 8.01 -2.39 -16.05
N LEU A 118 9.00 -1.71 -16.64
CA LEU A 118 10.13 -2.36 -17.29
C LEU A 118 10.94 -3.20 -16.30
N GLN A 119 11.17 -2.69 -15.08
CA GLN A 119 11.85 -3.48 -14.03
C GLN A 119 11.07 -4.74 -13.67
N ALA A 120 9.74 -4.67 -13.55
CA ALA A 120 8.90 -5.83 -13.29
C ALA A 120 9.04 -6.88 -14.40
N ALA A 121 9.03 -6.44 -15.66
CA ALA A 121 9.23 -7.34 -16.81
C ALA A 121 10.63 -7.98 -16.82
N MET A 122 11.68 -7.22 -16.48
CA MET A 122 13.05 -7.75 -16.39
C MET A 122 13.24 -8.71 -15.23
N ASP A 123 12.47 -8.53 -14.13
CA ASP A 123 12.43 -9.45 -12.99
C ASP A 123 11.58 -10.72 -13.28
N GLY A 124 11.03 -10.84 -14.49
CA GLY A 124 10.30 -12.02 -14.98
C GLY A 124 8.79 -12.02 -14.68
N PHE A 125 8.23 -10.89 -14.27
CA PHE A 125 6.79 -10.76 -14.04
C PHE A 125 6.05 -10.28 -15.30
N GLU A 126 4.85 -10.81 -15.50
CA GLU A 126 3.94 -10.34 -16.53
C GLU A 126 3.35 -8.99 -16.10
N VAL A 127 3.60 -7.93 -16.89
CA VAL A 127 3.02 -6.61 -16.66
C VAL A 127 1.70 -6.52 -17.43
N VAL A 128 0.63 -6.19 -16.71
CA VAL A 128 -0.75 -6.24 -17.23
C VAL A 128 -1.54 -4.99 -16.85
N VAL A 129 -2.65 -4.78 -17.53
CA VAL A 129 -3.70 -3.83 -17.12
C VAL A 129 -4.65 -4.56 -16.16
N LEU A 130 -5.07 -3.87 -15.08
CA LEU A 130 -5.90 -4.48 -14.05
C LEU A 130 -7.22 -5.04 -14.60
N GLU A 131 -7.83 -4.31 -15.52
CA GLU A 131 -9.10 -4.64 -16.15
C GLU A 131 -9.06 -5.98 -16.92
N ASP A 132 -7.90 -6.34 -17.47
CA ASP A 132 -7.73 -7.56 -18.26
C ASP A 132 -7.63 -8.82 -17.38
N VAL A 133 -7.28 -8.66 -16.11
CA VAL A 133 -7.01 -9.78 -15.20
C VAL A 133 -7.97 -9.88 -14.03
N VAL A 134 -8.78 -8.86 -13.83
CA VAL A 134 -9.67 -8.74 -12.67
C VAL A 134 -10.63 -9.92 -12.51
N ASN A 135 -11.08 -10.53 -13.61
CA ASN A 135 -12.00 -11.65 -13.61
C ASN A 135 -11.32 -13.03 -13.48
N SER A 136 -9.98 -13.06 -13.53
CA SER A 136 -9.22 -14.32 -13.59
C SER A 136 -8.27 -14.52 -12.42
N ALA A 137 -7.86 -13.46 -11.73
CA ALA A 137 -6.95 -13.55 -10.60
C ALA A 137 -7.65 -13.94 -9.29
N ASP A 138 -6.89 -14.52 -8.38
CA ASP A 138 -7.35 -15.02 -7.09
C ASP A 138 -7.00 -14.07 -5.93
N VAL A 139 -5.90 -13.32 -6.07
CA VAL A 139 -5.37 -12.44 -5.03
C VAL A 139 -5.01 -11.09 -5.64
N PHE A 140 -5.42 -10.01 -5.00
CA PHE A 140 -5.13 -8.63 -5.42
C PHE A 140 -4.50 -7.88 -4.26
N ILE A 141 -3.30 -7.34 -4.46
CA ILE A 141 -2.57 -6.60 -3.42
C ILE A 141 -2.19 -5.23 -3.93
N THR A 142 -2.69 -4.18 -3.28
CA THR A 142 -2.25 -2.81 -3.54
C THR A 142 -1.02 -2.49 -2.72
N THR A 143 0.00 -1.93 -3.37
CA THR A 143 1.32 -1.64 -2.79
C THR A 143 1.75 -0.21 -3.01
N THR A 144 0.83 0.65 -3.46
CA THR A 144 1.07 2.04 -3.79
C THR A 144 0.66 2.97 -2.66
N GLY A 145 1.20 4.19 -2.65
CA GLY A 145 0.69 5.31 -1.85
C GLY A 145 -0.41 6.11 -2.56
N ASN A 146 -1.14 5.52 -3.50
CA ASN A 146 -2.20 6.17 -4.27
C ASN A 146 -3.58 5.71 -3.79
N LYS A 147 -4.59 6.56 -4.05
CA LYS A 147 -6.00 6.26 -3.79
C LYS A 147 -6.66 5.59 -4.99
N ASP A 148 -7.79 4.94 -4.76
CA ASP A 148 -8.71 4.41 -5.79
C ASP A 148 -8.04 3.45 -6.77
N VAL A 149 -7.04 2.68 -6.33
CA VAL A 149 -6.31 1.72 -7.16
C VAL A 149 -7.22 0.56 -7.55
N ILE A 150 -7.95 0.01 -6.59
CA ILE A 150 -9.00 -0.97 -6.84
C ILE A 150 -10.35 -0.35 -6.43
N ARG A 151 -11.26 -0.27 -7.38
CA ARG A 151 -12.58 0.34 -7.22
C ARG A 151 -13.66 -0.72 -7.17
N ILE A 152 -14.87 -0.30 -6.79
CA ILE A 152 -16.04 -1.17 -6.71
C ILE A 152 -16.34 -1.87 -8.05
N GLU A 153 -16.10 -1.19 -9.19
CA GLU A 153 -16.31 -1.76 -10.52
C GLU A 153 -15.35 -2.93 -10.79
N HIS A 154 -14.13 -2.88 -10.25
CA HIS A 154 -13.17 -3.98 -10.31
C HIS A 154 -13.64 -5.13 -9.42
N MET A 155 -14.03 -4.84 -8.17
CA MET A 155 -14.46 -5.86 -7.22
C MET A 155 -15.68 -6.65 -7.70
N ARG A 156 -16.63 -5.98 -8.38
CA ARG A 156 -17.82 -6.65 -8.95
C ARG A 156 -17.50 -7.63 -10.06
N LYS A 157 -16.32 -7.52 -10.68
CA LYS A 157 -15.85 -8.42 -11.75
C LYS A 157 -14.92 -9.50 -11.25
N MET A 158 -14.47 -9.43 -9.99
CA MET A 158 -13.59 -10.43 -9.40
C MET A 158 -14.28 -11.78 -9.29
N LYS A 159 -13.48 -12.84 -9.22
CA LYS A 159 -13.97 -14.17 -8.88
C LYS A 159 -14.62 -14.18 -7.50
N ASP A 160 -15.55 -15.09 -7.31
CA ASP A 160 -15.97 -15.46 -5.97
C ASP A 160 -14.76 -15.91 -5.13
N MET A 161 -14.74 -15.54 -3.85
CA MET A 161 -13.63 -15.79 -2.92
C MET A 161 -12.29 -15.16 -3.30
N ALA A 162 -12.26 -14.15 -4.18
CA ALA A 162 -11.04 -13.39 -4.43
C ALA A 162 -10.58 -12.66 -3.18
N ILE A 163 -9.28 -12.73 -2.89
CA ILE A 163 -8.67 -12.05 -1.75
C ILE A 163 -8.20 -10.67 -2.21
N VAL A 164 -8.66 -9.62 -1.54
CA VAL A 164 -8.22 -8.24 -1.79
C VAL A 164 -7.55 -7.71 -0.54
N GLY A 165 -6.33 -7.22 -0.68
CA GLY A 165 -5.54 -6.69 0.44
C GLY A 165 -4.77 -5.44 0.06
N ASN A 166 -4.48 -4.63 1.07
CA ASN A 166 -3.60 -3.48 0.96
C ASN A 166 -2.43 -3.63 1.92
N ILE A 167 -1.21 -3.54 1.40
CA ILE A 167 0.01 -3.46 2.20
C ILE A 167 0.61 -2.06 2.18
N GLY A 168 0.12 -1.19 1.28
CA GLY A 168 0.44 0.23 1.30
C GLY A 168 -0.16 0.93 2.53
N HIS A 169 0.37 2.11 2.86
CA HIS A 169 -0.10 2.86 4.03
C HIS A 169 -1.37 3.69 3.77
N PHE A 170 -1.81 3.78 2.53
CA PHE A 170 -2.96 4.61 2.15
C PHE A 170 -4.27 3.84 2.36
N ASP A 171 -5.11 4.29 3.28
CA ASP A 171 -6.36 3.63 3.69
C ASP A 171 -7.44 3.60 2.61
N ASN A 172 -7.42 4.54 1.68
CA ASN A 172 -8.35 4.63 0.55
C ASN A 172 -7.78 4.13 -0.79
N CYS A 173 -6.79 3.24 -0.77
CA CYS A 173 -6.35 2.50 -1.96
C CYS A 173 -7.47 1.62 -2.54
N LEU A 174 -8.33 1.10 -1.67
CA LEU A 174 -9.45 0.25 -1.99
C LEU A 174 -10.75 1.03 -1.81
N LEU A 175 -11.46 1.29 -2.90
CA LEU A 175 -12.77 1.94 -2.85
C LEU A 175 -13.87 0.89 -3.02
N TYR A 176 -14.46 0.45 -1.92
CA TYR A 176 -15.51 -0.59 -1.89
C TYR A 176 -16.90 -0.06 -1.52
N THR A 177 -17.03 1.21 -1.17
CA THR A 177 -18.34 1.86 -0.97
C THR A 177 -18.48 3.09 -1.86
N SER A 178 -19.71 3.42 -2.24
CA SER A 178 -20.03 4.65 -2.97
C SER A 178 -20.07 5.88 -2.05
N ASP A 179 -20.05 5.66 -0.75
CA ASP A 179 -20.14 6.70 0.27
C ASP A 179 -18.95 6.57 1.25
N ALA A 180 -17.82 7.15 0.84
CA ALA A 180 -16.60 7.20 1.65
C ALA A 180 -16.76 8.02 2.95
N ALA A 181 -17.95 8.57 3.22
CA ALA A 181 -18.28 9.31 4.43
C ALA A 181 -18.62 8.40 5.61
N ASP A 182 -19.09 7.17 5.37
CA ASP A 182 -19.54 6.25 6.41
C ASP A 182 -18.45 5.30 6.94
N ASP A 183 -17.34 5.11 6.22
CA ASP A 183 -16.25 4.21 6.63
C ASP A 183 -15.16 4.88 7.48
N ARG A 184 -15.48 5.93 8.21
CA ARG A 184 -14.61 6.49 9.24
C ARG A 184 -14.71 5.68 10.53
N ILE A 185 -14.54 4.37 10.44
CA ILE A 185 -14.32 3.51 11.60
C ILE A 185 -12.87 3.04 11.52
N CYS A 186 -11.99 3.84 12.06
CA CYS A 186 -10.73 3.44 12.69
C CYS A 186 -10.46 4.40 13.83
#